data_0105b721d44d3a65339ec3a4a37a3bbf
#
_entry.id   0105b721d44d3a65339ec3a4a37a3bbf
#
_cell.length_a   1.000
_cell.length_b   1.000
_cell.length_c   1.000
_cell.angle_alpha   90.00
_cell.angle_beta   90.00
_cell.angle_gamma   90.00
#
_symmetry.space_group_name_H-M   'P 1'
#
loop_
_entity.id
_entity.type
_entity.pdbx_description
1 polymer ?
#
loop_
_entity_poly.entity_id
_entity_poly.type
_entity_poly.pdbx_seq_one_letter_code
_entity_poly.pdbx_strand_id
1 'polypeptide(L)' 'MRELKPIRNKTEYKDALAQASYYFDHEPKPGSKDGDRFEILLMLIDAYEGKHYKILAPD' A
#
# COMPACT_ATOMS: atom_id res chain seq x y z
N MET A 1 -5.66 15.90 0.68
CA MET A 1 -5.64 14.54 0.40
C MET A 1 -4.32 14.13 -0.21
N ARG A 2 -3.78 13.00 0.20
CA ARG A 2 -2.52 12.59 -0.32
C ARG A 2 -2.66 11.91 -1.61
N GLU A 3 -1.78 12.16 -2.51
CA GLU A 3 -1.77 11.51 -3.77
C GLU A 3 -1.11 10.18 -3.63
N LEU A 4 -1.56 9.19 -4.34
CA LEU A 4 -0.95 7.89 -4.36
C LEU A 4 0.19 7.91 -5.35
N LYS A 5 1.37 7.59 -4.89
CA LYS A 5 2.54 7.53 -5.74
C LYS A 5 3.37 6.33 -5.38
N PRO A 6 4.26 5.93 -6.26
CA PRO A 6 5.12 4.79 -5.98
C PRO A 6 5.91 5.02 -4.71
N ILE A 7 6.08 3.98 -3.95
CA ILE A 7 6.83 4.04 -2.70
C ILE A 7 8.30 3.92 -3.04
N ARG A 8 9.10 4.89 -2.64
CA ARG A 8 10.51 4.93 -2.99
C ARG A 8 11.47 4.73 -1.84
N ASN A 9 11.00 4.95 -0.63
CA ASN A 9 11.89 4.80 0.50
C ASN A 9 11.10 4.32 1.69
N LYS A 10 11.81 4.05 2.77
CA LYS A 10 11.20 3.53 3.95
C LYS A 10 10.21 4.45 4.59
N THR A 11 10.45 5.72 4.53
CA THR A 11 9.55 6.71 5.10
C THR A 11 8.21 6.65 4.39
N GLU A 12 8.26 6.59 3.06
CA GLU A 12 7.03 6.51 2.27
C GLU A 12 6.33 5.18 2.51
N TYR A 13 7.11 4.14 2.69
CA TYR A 13 6.54 2.83 2.95
C TYR A 13 5.78 2.83 4.28
N LYS A 14 6.36 3.40 5.31
CA LYS A 14 5.70 3.46 6.60
C LYS A 14 4.44 4.29 6.53
N ASP A 15 4.49 5.37 5.76
CA ASP A 15 3.34 6.22 5.56
C ASP A 15 2.23 5.46 4.86
N ALA A 16 2.59 4.69 3.85
CA ALA A 16 1.62 3.88 3.13
C ALA A 16 0.99 2.83 4.05
N LEU A 17 1.80 2.23 4.90
CA LEU A 17 1.29 1.24 5.84
C LEU A 17 0.30 1.87 6.81
N ALA A 18 0.58 3.09 7.25
CA ALA A 18 -0.32 3.79 8.15
C ALA A 18 -1.66 4.05 7.48
N GLN A 19 -1.62 4.44 6.22
CA GLN A 19 -2.85 4.69 5.48
C GLN A 19 -3.61 3.39 5.28
N ALA A 20 -2.91 2.31 4.95
CA ALA A 20 -3.56 1.02 4.77
C ALA A 20 -4.20 0.55 6.07
N SER A 21 -3.53 0.80 7.18
CA SER A 21 -4.05 0.42 8.48
C SER A 21 -5.36 1.15 8.77
N TYR A 22 -5.42 2.40 8.39
CA TYR A 22 -6.65 3.17 8.57
C TYR A 22 -7.80 2.50 7.82
N TYR A 23 -7.54 2.08 6.59
CA TYR A 23 -8.58 1.46 5.79
C TYR A 23 -8.94 0.06 6.29
N PHE A 24 -8.02 -0.63 6.93
CA PHE A 24 -8.36 -1.91 7.51
C PHE A 24 -9.35 -1.74 8.65
N ASP A 25 -9.23 -0.62 9.38
CA ASP A 25 -10.15 -0.35 10.46
C ASP A 25 -11.47 0.23 9.95
N HIS A 26 -11.42 0.93 8.83
CA HIS A 26 -12.60 1.59 8.28
C HIS A 26 -12.84 1.07 6.87
N GLU A 27 -13.04 -0.20 6.76
CA GLU A 27 -13.21 -0.81 5.46
C GLU A 27 -14.08 -0.03 4.51
N PRO A 28 -13.53 0.45 3.40
CA PRO A 28 -14.32 1.20 2.44
C PRO A 28 -15.14 0.24 1.59
N LYS A 29 -16.20 0.74 1.04
CA LYS A 29 -17.06 -0.07 0.20
C LYS A 29 -16.37 -0.36 -1.11
N PRO A 30 -16.50 -1.58 -1.61
CA PRO A 30 -15.93 -1.92 -2.90
C PRO A 30 -16.51 -0.99 -3.96
N GLY A 31 -15.68 -0.52 -4.83
CA GLY A 31 -16.12 0.35 -5.90
C GLY A 31 -16.20 1.81 -5.54
N SER A 32 -16.01 2.14 -4.26
CA SER A 32 -16.02 3.54 -3.87
C SER A 32 -14.65 4.14 -4.16
N LYS A 33 -14.54 5.45 -4.06
CA LYS A 33 -13.27 6.10 -4.27
C LYS A 33 -12.25 5.63 -3.25
N ASP A 34 -12.68 5.46 -2.00
CA ASP A 34 -11.79 5.00 -0.97
C ASP A 34 -11.41 3.55 -1.20
N GLY A 35 -12.33 2.75 -1.70
CA GLY A 35 -12.05 1.36 -2.01
C GLY A 35 -10.99 1.24 -3.09
N ASP A 36 -11.11 2.08 -4.12
CA ASP A 36 -10.13 2.08 -5.20
C ASP A 36 -8.77 2.52 -4.70
N ARG A 37 -8.75 3.54 -3.86
CA ARG A 37 -7.51 4.04 -3.31
C ARG A 37 -6.84 2.98 -2.44
N PHE A 38 -7.64 2.27 -1.66
CA PHE A 38 -7.13 1.23 -0.81
C PHE A 38 -6.47 0.12 -1.65
N GLU A 39 -7.13 -0.26 -2.72
CA GLU A 39 -6.60 -1.27 -3.62
C GLU A 39 -5.26 -0.85 -4.21
N ILE A 40 -5.20 0.37 -4.70
CA ILE A 40 -3.96 0.88 -5.31
C ILE A 40 -2.88 0.96 -4.25
N LEU A 41 -3.23 1.39 -3.06
CA LEU A 41 -2.28 1.49 -1.97
C LEU A 41 -1.68 0.14 -1.65
N LEU A 42 -2.49 -0.90 -1.61
CA LEU A 42 -2.00 -2.23 -1.35
C LEU A 42 -1.06 -2.70 -2.47
N MET A 43 -1.37 -2.35 -3.70
CA MET A 43 -0.52 -2.70 -4.81
C MET A 43 0.83 -2.01 -4.73
N LEU A 44 0.84 -0.75 -4.32
CA LEU A 44 2.08 -0.02 -4.18
C LEU A 44 2.94 -0.60 -3.05
N ILE A 45 2.31 -0.97 -1.96
CA ILE A 45 3.01 -1.57 -0.85
C ILE A 45 3.60 -2.90 -1.28
N ASP A 46 2.83 -3.69 -1.98
CA ASP A 46 3.27 -4.98 -2.45
C ASP A 46 4.46 -4.85 -3.40
N ALA A 47 4.39 -3.88 -4.29
CA ALA A 47 5.47 -3.66 -5.25
C ALA A 47 6.76 -3.27 -4.53
N TYR A 48 6.64 -2.44 -3.51
CA TYR A 48 7.82 -2.03 -2.76
C TYR A 48 8.42 -3.22 -2.01
N GLU A 49 7.57 -4.00 -1.39
CA GLU A 49 8.04 -5.16 -0.63
C GLU A 49 8.68 -6.18 -1.54
N GLY A 50 8.12 -6.36 -2.71
CA GLY A 50 8.69 -7.28 -3.68
C GLY A 50 10.07 -6.86 -4.13
N LYS A 51 10.34 -5.57 -4.12
CA LYS A 51 11.61 -5.10 -4.52
C LYS A 51 12.62 -5.13 -3.41
N HIS A 52 12.22 -4.80 -2.23
CA HIS A 52 13.14 -4.63 -1.12
C HIS A 52 13.18 -5.79 -0.15
N TYR A 53 12.18 -6.59 -0.11
CA TYR A 53 12.20 -7.76 0.74
C TYR A 53 12.07 -8.96 -0.14
N LYS A 54 13.04 -9.12 -1.03
CA LYS A 54 13.04 -10.16 -1.89
C LYS A 54 13.04 -11.42 -1.23
N ILE A 55 12.14 -11.99 -1.04
CA ILE A 55 12.06 -13.18 -0.44
C ILE A 55 12.61 -14.14 -1.15
N LEU A 56 13.21 -14.55 -1.04
CA LEU A 56 13.72 -15.42 -1.61
C LEU A 56 13.23 -16.49 -1.93
N ALA A 57 12.96 -16.46 -2.62
CA ALA A 57 12.40 -17.37 -3.05
C ALA A 57 13.20 -18.37 -3.08
N PRO A 58 13.08 -19.12 -2.90
CA PRO A 58 13.85 -20.05 -2.85
C PRO A 58 14.06 -20.50 -4.01
N ASP A 59 14.22 -20.44 -4.31
CA ASP A 59 14.34 -20.77 -5.22
C ASP A 59 14.78 -21.35 -5.32
#